data_54645589287fbb18dfa37cf3c5ffb40f
#
_entry.id   54645589287fbb18dfa37cf3c5ffb40f
#
_cell.length_a   1.000
_cell.length_b   1.000
_cell.length_c   1.000
_cell.angle_alpha   90.00
_cell.angle_beta   90.00
_cell.angle_gamma   90.00
#
_symmetry.space_group_name_H-M   'P 1'
#
loop_
_entity.id
_entity.type
_entity.pdbx_description
1 polymer ?
#
loop_
_entity_poly.entity_id
_entity_poly.type
_entity_poly.pdbx_seq_one_letter_code
_entity_poly.pdbx_strand_id
1 'polypeptide(L)'
;KKGICLMLAVVMAISTGFTALAADTKIDTVKLTFSYDKAPASGDDIGNIKVKADSSEFYVESAEYTNSDDQDTWTVGDVPEVKIELSAKDGYRFSYTSKSHFKFTGCNAEFKKAKIYDSGAYIEVYAELKRIGGKLEGATDLDWEDTTAVWEEIEGAKSYDVKLLRNDKTVTTVSTTRTSYDFAGYFNREGDYTFRVRAISRYNSKAGEWSEDSGSFYVDEDDLGRYGGSGRWVQDQKGWWYAFDTGGYPS
;
A
#
# COMPACT_ATOMS: atom_id res chain seq x y z
N LYS A 1 0.72 -45.76 -32.29
CA LYS A 1 1.93 -46.17 -33.09
C LYS A 1 3.12 -45.46 -32.52
N LYS A 2 4.03 -46.21 -31.88
CA LYS A 2 5.26 -45.72 -31.26
C LYS A 2 6.32 -45.56 -32.33
N GLY A 3 6.82 -44.35 -32.57
CA GLY A 3 7.95 -44.06 -33.41
C GLY A 3 9.24 -44.12 -32.59
N ILE A 4 10.07 -45.11 -32.82
CA ILE A 4 11.39 -45.27 -32.27
C ILE A 4 12.33 -44.40 -33.10
N CYS A 5 12.94 -43.39 -32.50
CA CYS A 5 13.98 -42.59 -33.12
C CYS A 5 15.32 -43.26 -32.86
N LEU A 6 15.93 -43.73 -33.92
CA LEU A 6 17.21 -44.47 -33.94
C LEU A 6 18.35 -43.45 -33.81
N MET A 7 19.07 -43.44 -32.69
CA MET A 7 20.28 -42.64 -32.53
C MET A 7 21.44 -43.36 -33.24
N LEU A 8 21.93 -42.72 -34.28
CA LEU A 8 23.16 -43.17 -34.97
C LEU A 8 24.37 -42.57 -34.22
N ALA A 9 25.06 -43.37 -33.45
CA ALA A 9 26.30 -42.97 -32.80
C ALA A 9 27.45 -42.99 -33.83
N VAL A 10 27.87 -41.78 -34.24
CA VAL A 10 29.12 -41.61 -34.98
C VAL A 10 30.24 -41.40 -33.96
N VAL A 11 31.06 -42.42 -33.74
CA VAL A 11 32.29 -42.31 -32.97
C VAL A 11 33.33 -41.69 -33.88
N MET A 12 33.58 -40.38 -33.79
CA MET A 12 34.76 -39.73 -34.31
C MET A 12 35.81 -39.69 -33.18
N ALA A 13 36.90 -40.39 -33.34
CA ALA A 13 38.09 -40.23 -32.53
C ALA A 13 38.72 -38.89 -32.88
N ILE A 14 38.54 -37.88 -32.00
CA ILE A 14 39.21 -36.61 -32.13
C ILE A 14 40.35 -36.57 -31.13
N SER A 15 41.55 -36.37 -31.69
CA SER A 15 42.79 -36.09 -30.99
C SER A 15 42.62 -35.05 -29.90
N THR A 16 42.94 -35.40 -28.65
CA THR A 16 42.91 -34.56 -27.47
C THR A 16 43.96 -33.46 -27.55
N GLY A 17 43.64 -32.36 -28.24
CA GLY A 17 44.18 -31.07 -27.83
C GLY A 17 43.39 -30.61 -26.60
N PHE A 18 43.95 -30.72 -25.40
CA PHE A 18 43.44 -30.02 -24.23
C PHE A 18 43.63 -28.53 -24.48
N THR A 19 42.66 -27.87 -25.13
CA THR A 19 42.52 -26.44 -24.99
C THR A 19 41.96 -26.26 -23.57
N ALA A 20 42.79 -25.72 -22.68
CA ALA A 20 42.28 -25.21 -21.40
C ALA A 20 41.15 -24.25 -21.74
N LEU A 21 39.90 -24.64 -21.48
CA LEU A 21 38.77 -23.70 -21.55
C LEU A 21 39.11 -22.56 -20.58
N ALA A 22 39.32 -21.36 -21.12
CA ALA A 22 39.51 -20.19 -20.29
C ALA A 22 38.32 -20.11 -19.32
N ALA A 23 38.61 -19.96 -18.04
CA ALA A 23 37.55 -19.81 -17.06
C ALA A 23 36.77 -18.52 -17.38
N ASP A 24 35.43 -18.59 -17.37
CA ASP A 24 34.59 -17.44 -17.63
C ASP A 24 34.97 -16.24 -16.75
N THR A 25 34.96 -15.06 -17.33
CA THR A 25 35.23 -13.81 -16.66
C THR A 25 34.05 -13.47 -15.72
N LYS A 26 34.36 -13.16 -14.47
CA LYS A 26 33.34 -12.77 -13.49
C LYS A 26 32.82 -11.38 -13.83
N ILE A 27 31.51 -11.25 -13.92
CA ILE A 27 30.83 -9.96 -13.98
C ILE A 27 30.91 -9.31 -12.59
N ASP A 28 31.70 -8.25 -12.46
CA ASP A 28 31.95 -7.59 -11.19
C ASP A 28 30.80 -6.66 -10.79
N THR A 29 30.18 -5.98 -11.74
CA THR A 29 29.11 -5.02 -11.48
C THR A 29 27.96 -5.18 -12.46
N VAL A 30 26.76 -5.40 -11.93
CA VAL A 30 25.51 -5.41 -12.69
C VAL A 30 24.91 -4.00 -12.68
N LYS A 31 24.95 -3.33 -13.85
CA LYS A 31 24.37 -1.99 -14.04
C LYS A 31 23.08 -2.08 -14.81
N LEU A 32 21.99 -1.57 -14.23
CA LEU A 32 20.65 -1.59 -14.83
C LEU A 32 20.05 -0.19 -14.82
N THR A 33 19.39 0.18 -15.91
CA THR A 33 18.59 1.40 -16.03
C THR A 33 17.11 1.03 -16.11
N PHE A 34 16.31 1.56 -15.18
CA PHE A 34 14.88 1.32 -15.07
C PHE A 34 14.11 2.48 -15.70
N SER A 35 13.05 2.16 -16.41
CA SER A 35 12.11 3.12 -16.95
C SER A 35 10.71 2.53 -17.05
N TYR A 36 9.69 3.39 -17.00
CA TYR A 36 8.30 3.01 -17.25
C TYR A 36 7.66 4.02 -18.22
N ASP A 37 6.66 3.57 -18.95
CA ASP A 37 5.92 4.45 -19.87
C ASP A 37 5.06 5.46 -19.09
N LYS A 38 4.49 5.03 -17.95
CA LYS A 38 3.76 5.85 -16.97
C LYS A 38 4.22 5.48 -15.57
N ALA A 39 4.57 6.49 -14.78
CA ALA A 39 4.94 6.26 -13.37
C ALA A 39 3.75 5.67 -12.61
N PRO A 40 3.95 4.60 -11.82
CA PRO A 40 2.89 4.00 -11.02
C PRO A 40 2.27 5.02 -10.06
N ALA A 41 0.95 5.12 -10.05
CA ALA A 41 0.18 5.96 -9.13
C ALA A 41 -1.04 5.20 -8.62
N SER A 42 -1.54 5.56 -7.44
CA SER A 42 -2.74 4.94 -6.86
C SER A 42 -3.94 5.09 -7.80
N GLY A 43 -4.67 3.98 -8.00
CA GLY A 43 -5.81 3.87 -8.91
C GLY A 43 -5.43 3.60 -10.37
N ASP A 44 -4.14 3.61 -10.72
CA ASP A 44 -3.70 3.21 -12.05
C ASP A 44 -3.56 1.69 -12.16
N ASP A 45 -3.87 1.15 -13.34
CA ASP A 45 -3.58 -0.23 -13.68
C ASP A 45 -2.07 -0.52 -13.53
N ILE A 46 -1.74 -1.75 -13.14
CA ILE A 46 -0.36 -2.22 -13.09
C ILE A 46 0.16 -2.35 -14.52
N GLY A 47 0.94 -1.36 -14.95
CA GLY A 47 1.55 -1.32 -16.27
C GLY A 47 2.82 -2.17 -16.37
N ASN A 48 3.63 -1.87 -17.37
CA ASN A 48 4.90 -2.56 -17.61
C ASN A 48 6.09 -1.73 -17.12
N ILE A 49 7.13 -2.43 -16.69
CA ILE A 49 8.45 -1.88 -16.39
C ILE A 49 9.42 -2.25 -17.52
N LYS A 50 10.30 -1.32 -17.88
CA LYS A 50 11.38 -1.57 -18.83
C LYS A 50 12.71 -1.49 -18.10
N VAL A 51 13.53 -2.53 -18.25
CA VAL A 51 14.87 -2.56 -17.68
C VAL A 51 15.88 -2.80 -18.80
N LYS A 52 16.95 -2.03 -18.81
CA LYS A 52 18.03 -2.12 -19.77
C LYS A 52 19.35 -2.43 -19.06
N ALA A 53 20.11 -3.36 -19.61
CA ALA A 53 21.48 -3.60 -19.18
C ALA A 53 22.42 -2.54 -19.75
N ASP A 54 23.21 -1.92 -18.87
CA ASP A 54 24.25 -0.97 -19.26
C ASP A 54 25.62 -1.68 -19.28
N SER A 55 25.69 -2.80 -20.01
CA SER A 55 26.88 -3.68 -20.11
C SER A 55 26.91 -4.43 -21.43
N SER A 56 28.11 -4.78 -21.87
CA SER A 56 28.33 -5.72 -22.99
C SER A 56 28.48 -7.17 -22.55
N GLU A 57 28.51 -7.45 -21.22
CA GLU A 57 28.83 -8.76 -20.63
C GLU A 57 27.61 -9.63 -20.40
N PHE A 58 26.42 -9.02 -20.33
CA PHE A 58 25.13 -9.67 -20.09
C PHE A 58 24.00 -8.91 -20.77
N TYR A 59 22.80 -9.49 -20.77
CA TYR A 59 21.57 -8.86 -21.27
C TYR A 59 20.38 -9.17 -20.37
N VAL A 60 19.33 -8.39 -20.51
CA VAL A 60 18.03 -8.58 -19.81
C VAL A 60 17.18 -9.51 -20.66
N GLU A 61 16.75 -10.62 -20.07
CA GLU A 61 15.78 -11.54 -20.67
C GLU A 61 14.35 -11.05 -20.46
N SER A 62 14.02 -10.72 -19.20
CA SER A 62 12.71 -10.26 -18.80
C SER A 62 12.80 -9.27 -17.64
N ALA A 63 11.76 -8.46 -17.49
CA ALA A 63 11.54 -7.64 -16.30
C ALA A 63 10.02 -7.48 -16.10
N GLU A 64 9.54 -7.80 -14.90
CA GLU A 64 8.12 -7.80 -14.58
C GLU A 64 7.88 -7.38 -13.12
N TYR A 65 6.72 -6.82 -12.83
CA TYR A 65 6.28 -6.58 -11.45
C TYR A 65 5.85 -7.90 -10.80
N THR A 66 6.26 -8.12 -9.56
CA THR A 66 5.90 -9.31 -8.78
C THR A 66 4.74 -9.08 -7.81
N ASN A 67 4.30 -7.82 -7.62
CA ASN A 67 3.14 -7.48 -6.79
C ASN A 67 1.79 -7.77 -7.48
N SER A 68 1.81 -8.11 -8.77
CA SER A 68 0.62 -8.10 -9.64
C SER A 68 -0.23 -9.36 -9.61
N ASP A 69 0.22 -10.44 -8.96
CA ASP A 69 -0.45 -11.75 -9.07
C ASP A 69 -1.90 -11.77 -8.52
N ASP A 70 -2.26 -10.83 -7.62
CA ASP A 70 -3.60 -10.71 -7.03
C ASP A 70 -4.17 -9.27 -7.10
N GLN A 71 -3.55 -8.38 -7.88
CA GLN A 71 -3.88 -6.96 -7.85
C GLN A 71 -3.84 -6.36 -9.26
N ASP A 72 -4.96 -5.78 -9.70
CA ASP A 72 -5.06 -5.14 -11.02
C ASP A 72 -4.57 -3.69 -11.03
N THR A 73 -4.65 -3.00 -9.88
CA THR A 73 -4.33 -1.58 -9.75
C THR A 73 -3.41 -1.30 -8.57
N TRP A 74 -2.60 -0.23 -8.67
CA TRP A 74 -1.77 0.26 -7.57
C TRP A 74 -2.60 0.94 -6.49
N THR A 75 -2.25 0.71 -5.22
CA THR A 75 -2.84 1.40 -4.07
C THR A 75 -1.80 2.26 -3.32
N VAL A 76 -2.29 3.20 -2.51
CA VAL A 76 -1.41 4.04 -1.66
C VAL A 76 -0.69 3.14 -0.66
N GLY A 77 0.64 3.20 -0.68
CA GLY A 77 1.47 2.42 0.22
C GLY A 77 2.15 1.21 -0.40
N ASP A 78 1.73 0.79 -1.59
CA ASP A 78 2.41 -0.27 -2.32
C ASP A 78 3.87 0.08 -2.58
N VAL A 79 4.71 -0.92 -2.52
CA VAL A 79 6.10 -0.84 -2.97
C VAL A 79 6.24 -1.73 -4.20
N PRO A 80 6.27 -1.14 -5.41
CA PRO A 80 6.43 -1.94 -6.61
C PRO A 80 7.74 -2.73 -6.55
N GLU A 81 7.65 -4.05 -6.63
CA GLU A 81 8.79 -4.96 -6.71
C GLU A 81 8.94 -5.47 -8.13
N VAL A 82 10.15 -5.41 -8.65
CA VAL A 82 10.49 -5.86 -10.01
C VAL A 82 11.41 -7.06 -9.93
N LYS A 83 11.03 -8.15 -10.58
CA LYS A 83 11.88 -9.29 -10.88
C LYS A 83 12.54 -9.07 -12.23
N ILE A 84 13.85 -9.18 -12.31
CA ILE A 84 14.64 -9.02 -13.52
C ILE A 84 15.42 -10.31 -13.74
N GLU A 85 15.32 -10.86 -14.92
CA GLU A 85 16.06 -12.05 -15.36
C GLU A 85 17.18 -11.64 -16.30
N LEU A 86 18.40 -12.01 -15.97
CA LEU A 86 19.60 -11.65 -16.73
C LEU A 86 20.35 -12.91 -17.15
N SER A 87 20.83 -12.91 -18.40
CA SER A 87 21.73 -13.94 -18.92
C SER A 87 23.11 -13.39 -19.22
N ALA A 88 24.15 -14.10 -18.77
CA ALA A 88 25.53 -13.79 -19.12
C ALA A 88 25.79 -14.15 -20.58
N LYS A 89 26.61 -13.36 -21.25
CA LYS A 89 27.10 -13.71 -22.59
C LYS A 89 28.26 -14.69 -22.52
N ASP A 90 28.57 -15.33 -23.65
CA ASP A 90 29.65 -16.26 -23.76
C ASP A 90 30.99 -15.71 -23.20
N GLY A 91 31.64 -16.52 -22.36
CA GLY A 91 32.87 -16.13 -21.69
C GLY A 91 32.71 -15.28 -20.43
N TYR A 92 31.46 -15.04 -19.99
CA TYR A 92 31.14 -14.30 -18.77
C TYR A 92 30.26 -15.12 -17.84
N ARG A 93 30.30 -14.77 -16.54
CA ARG A 93 29.41 -15.36 -15.53
C ARG A 93 29.12 -14.43 -14.38
N PHE A 94 27.91 -14.48 -13.86
CA PHE A 94 27.56 -13.85 -12.60
C PHE A 94 28.20 -14.60 -11.43
N SER A 95 28.76 -13.87 -10.46
CA SER A 95 29.46 -14.48 -9.31
C SER A 95 29.08 -13.82 -7.98
N TYR A 96 28.33 -12.72 -8.00
CA TYR A 96 28.02 -11.92 -6.82
C TYR A 96 26.53 -11.67 -6.69
N THR A 97 26.03 -11.73 -5.44
CA THR A 97 24.64 -11.46 -5.09
C THR A 97 24.47 -10.35 -4.06
N SER A 98 25.58 -9.75 -3.59
CA SER A 98 25.53 -8.69 -2.59
C SER A 98 25.25 -7.33 -3.22
N LYS A 99 24.53 -6.44 -2.52
CA LYS A 99 24.09 -5.10 -2.96
C LYS A 99 25.24 -4.27 -3.59
N SER A 100 26.47 -4.42 -3.10
CA SER A 100 27.63 -3.66 -3.58
C SER A 100 27.96 -3.86 -5.07
N HIS A 101 27.55 -4.97 -5.65
CA HIS A 101 27.77 -5.33 -7.06
C HIS A 101 26.63 -4.90 -7.99
N PHE A 102 25.57 -4.27 -7.46
CA PHE A 102 24.43 -3.82 -8.25
C PHE A 102 24.34 -2.30 -8.23
N LYS A 103 24.22 -1.68 -9.41
CA LYS A 103 24.06 -0.25 -9.59
C LYS A 103 22.82 0.01 -10.44
N PHE A 104 21.81 0.60 -9.82
CA PHE A 104 20.54 0.90 -10.47
C PHE A 104 20.40 2.39 -10.69
N THR A 105 19.84 2.75 -11.83
CA THR A 105 19.48 4.11 -12.21
C THR A 105 18.05 4.14 -12.74
N GLY A 106 17.39 5.29 -12.63
CA GLY A 106 15.98 5.44 -13.03
C GLY A 106 14.99 4.88 -12.00
N CYS A 107 13.78 5.38 -12.02
CA CYS A 107 12.62 4.97 -11.21
C CYS A 107 12.86 4.90 -9.68
N ASN A 108 13.94 5.49 -9.15
CA ASN A 108 14.40 5.33 -7.77
C ASN A 108 14.50 3.85 -7.33
N ALA A 109 14.96 2.99 -8.26
CA ALA A 109 15.10 1.58 -8.01
C ALA A 109 16.20 1.30 -6.98
N GLU A 110 15.91 0.44 -6.02
CA GLU A 110 16.85 -0.04 -5.00
C GLU A 110 16.97 -1.56 -5.07
N PHE A 111 18.19 -2.05 -4.88
CA PHE A 111 18.46 -3.49 -4.85
C PHE A 111 17.82 -4.12 -3.61
N LYS A 112 17.08 -5.23 -3.82
CA LYS A 112 16.49 -6.04 -2.75
C LYS A 112 17.25 -7.36 -2.52
N LYS A 113 17.33 -8.20 -3.53
CA LYS A 113 18.01 -9.50 -3.49
C LYS A 113 18.41 -9.96 -4.88
N ALA A 114 19.30 -10.94 -4.96
CA ALA A 114 19.63 -11.65 -6.20
C ALA A 114 19.88 -13.13 -5.93
N LYS A 115 19.67 -13.97 -6.95
CA LYS A 115 19.92 -15.41 -6.90
C LYS A 115 20.54 -15.88 -8.22
N ILE A 116 21.70 -16.55 -8.13
CA ILE A 116 22.45 -17.06 -9.27
C ILE A 116 22.03 -18.51 -9.53
N TYR A 117 21.95 -18.86 -10.81
CA TYR A 117 21.62 -20.18 -11.32
C TYR A 117 22.65 -20.60 -12.37
N ASP A 118 22.64 -21.86 -12.75
CA ASP A 118 23.42 -22.48 -13.86
C ASP A 118 24.89 -22.09 -13.83
N SER A 119 25.52 -22.22 -12.65
CA SER A 119 26.93 -21.89 -12.43
C SER A 119 27.33 -20.45 -12.80
N GLY A 120 26.34 -19.54 -12.83
CA GLY A 120 26.54 -18.12 -13.13
C GLY A 120 26.13 -17.71 -14.55
N ALA A 121 25.59 -18.61 -15.36
CA ALA A 121 25.07 -18.23 -16.67
C ALA A 121 23.79 -17.35 -16.55
N TYR A 122 23.05 -17.50 -15.45
CA TYR A 122 21.76 -16.84 -15.23
C TYR A 122 21.67 -16.28 -13.81
N ILE A 123 21.01 -15.12 -13.67
CA ILE A 123 20.73 -14.50 -12.37
C ILE A 123 19.35 -13.87 -12.36
N GLU A 124 18.59 -14.11 -11.30
CA GLU A 124 17.40 -13.32 -10.96
C GLU A 124 17.80 -12.19 -10.01
N VAL A 125 17.36 -11.00 -10.32
CA VAL A 125 17.58 -9.79 -9.52
C VAL A 125 16.24 -9.19 -9.16
N TYR A 126 16.06 -8.81 -7.90
CA TYR A 126 14.85 -8.17 -7.40
C TYR A 126 15.20 -6.74 -6.99
N ALA A 127 14.38 -5.80 -7.45
CA ALA A 127 14.49 -4.39 -7.13
C ALA A 127 13.17 -3.88 -6.56
N GLU A 128 13.25 -2.96 -5.60
CA GLU A 128 12.09 -2.19 -5.11
C GLU A 128 12.14 -0.80 -5.72
N LEU A 129 10.97 -0.29 -6.15
CA LEU A 129 10.83 1.07 -6.63
C LEU A 129 10.27 1.97 -5.53
N LYS A 130 10.13 3.25 -5.83
CA LYS A 130 9.54 4.21 -4.89
C LYS A 130 8.13 3.78 -4.50
N ARG A 131 7.84 3.82 -3.20
CA ARG A 131 6.50 3.58 -2.64
C ARG A 131 5.46 4.48 -3.30
N ILE A 132 4.30 3.90 -3.63
CA ILE A 132 3.17 4.62 -4.20
C ILE A 132 2.65 5.62 -3.17
N GLY A 133 2.69 6.88 -3.55
CA GLY A 133 2.15 7.98 -2.75
C GLY A 133 0.70 8.29 -3.12
N GLY A 134 0.06 9.12 -2.31
CA GLY A 134 -1.30 9.57 -2.57
C GLY A 134 -2.06 9.88 -1.28
N LYS A 135 -3.36 10.09 -1.41
CA LYS A 135 -4.31 10.16 -0.33
C LYS A 135 -5.04 8.83 -0.23
N LEU A 136 -5.33 8.38 0.98
CA LEU A 136 -6.22 7.25 1.20
C LEU A 136 -7.65 7.67 0.83
N GLU A 137 -8.44 6.73 0.36
CA GLU A 137 -9.87 6.92 0.08
C GLU A 137 -10.65 7.17 1.37
N GLY A 138 -11.88 7.68 1.23
CA GLY A 138 -12.82 7.83 2.36
C GLY A 138 -13.26 6.47 2.89
N ALA A 139 -13.68 6.43 4.14
CA ALA A 139 -14.24 5.21 4.74
C ALA A 139 -15.55 4.82 4.03
N THR A 140 -15.80 3.52 3.97
CA THR A 140 -17.06 2.92 3.55
C THR A 140 -17.76 2.29 4.75
N ASP A 141 -18.99 1.83 4.54
CA ASP A 141 -19.78 1.09 5.53
C ASP A 141 -19.86 1.81 6.89
N LEU A 142 -20.23 3.12 6.80
CA LEU A 142 -20.45 3.94 7.96
C LEU A 142 -21.83 3.64 8.58
N ASP A 143 -21.85 3.28 9.86
CA ASP A 143 -23.09 2.97 10.58
C ASP A 143 -23.07 3.52 12.00
N TRP A 144 -24.25 3.57 12.61
CA TRP A 144 -24.44 3.93 14.00
C TRP A 144 -24.76 2.68 14.83
N GLU A 145 -23.98 2.43 15.88
CA GLU A 145 -24.28 1.51 16.96
C GLU A 145 -24.64 2.31 18.20
N ASP A 146 -25.93 2.53 18.43
CA ASP A 146 -26.42 3.54 19.40
C ASP A 146 -25.78 4.90 19.15
N THR A 147 -25.04 5.45 20.12
CA THR A 147 -24.33 6.73 20.03
C THR A 147 -22.94 6.63 19.42
N THR A 148 -22.53 5.42 19.06
CA THR A 148 -21.19 5.13 18.55
C THR A 148 -21.19 5.08 17.03
N ALA A 149 -20.41 5.97 16.42
CA ALA A 149 -20.08 5.89 15.00
C ALA A 149 -19.10 4.75 14.75
N VAL A 150 -19.38 3.87 13.79
CA VAL A 150 -18.54 2.74 13.39
C VAL A 150 -18.27 2.76 11.89
N TRP A 151 -17.12 2.26 11.45
CA TRP A 151 -16.73 2.18 10.04
C TRP A 151 -15.72 1.04 9.81
N GLU A 152 -15.56 0.63 8.55
CA GLU A 152 -14.55 -0.36 8.20
C GLU A 152 -13.12 0.21 8.26
N GLU A 153 -12.16 -0.66 8.58
CA GLU A 153 -10.73 -0.31 8.58
C GLU A 153 -10.26 0.04 7.16
N ILE A 154 -9.60 1.18 7.03
CA ILE A 154 -8.95 1.58 5.78
C ILE A 154 -7.51 1.11 5.80
N GLU A 155 -7.12 0.28 4.84
CA GLU A 155 -5.76 -0.19 4.72
C GLU A 155 -4.78 0.99 4.58
N GLY A 156 -3.69 0.94 5.33
CA GLY A 156 -2.72 2.03 5.34
C GLY A 156 -3.06 3.21 6.26
N ALA A 157 -4.20 3.19 6.95
CA ALA A 157 -4.51 4.17 7.98
C ALA A 157 -3.65 3.96 9.24
N LYS A 158 -3.23 5.05 9.87
CA LYS A 158 -2.67 5.05 11.23
C LYS A 158 -3.64 5.62 12.26
N SER A 159 -4.58 6.43 11.84
CA SER A 159 -5.63 7.05 12.64
C SER A 159 -6.71 7.62 11.73
N TYR A 160 -7.81 8.03 12.32
CA TYR A 160 -8.95 8.61 11.62
C TYR A 160 -9.31 9.95 12.23
N ASP A 161 -9.72 10.90 11.39
CA ASP A 161 -10.48 12.06 11.81
C ASP A 161 -11.96 11.77 11.55
N VAL A 162 -12.81 11.99 12.55
CA VAL A 162 -14.24 11.75 12.49
C VAL A 162 -14.94 13.08 12.73
N LYS A 163 -15.72 13.50 11.75
CA LYS A 163 -16.48 14.75 11.79
C LYS A 163 -17.94 14.46 12.07
N LEU A 164 -18.43 14.95 13.19
CA LEU A 164 -19.85 14.91 13.52
C LEU A 164 -20.55 16.15 12.95
N LEU A 165 -21.67 15.93 12.28
CA LEU A 165 -22.54 16.98 11.76
C LEU A 165 -23.91 16.90 12.43
N ARG A 166 -24.63 18.02 12.51
CA ARG A 166 -26.05 18.10 12.89
C ARG A 166 -26.77 19.01 11.91
N ASN A 167 -27.79 18.50 11.26
CA ASN A 167 -28.51 19.22 10.20
C ASN A 167 -27.49 19.85 9.20
N ASP A 168 -26.56 19.05 8.71
CA ASP A 168 -25.46 19.38 7.77
C ASP A 168 -24.42 20.40 8.30
N LYS A 169 -24.49 20.78 9.58
CA LYS A 169 -23.52 21.69 10.19
C LYS A 169 -22.55 20.93 11.10
N THR A 170 -21.26 21.18 10.93
CA THR A 170 -20.23 20.56 11.77
C THR A 170 -20.45 20.90 13.24
N VAL A 171 -20.55 19.87 14.08
CA VAL A 171 -20.56 19.96 15.54
C VAL A 171 -19.15 19.91 16.08
N THR A 172 -18.40 18.87 15.66
CA THR A 172 -17.00 18.67 16.08
C THR A 172 -16.24 17.83 15.05
N THR A 173 -14.93 17.79 15.20
CA THR A 173 -14.06 16.81 14.54
C THR A 173 -13.12 16.25 15.59
N VAL A 174 -13.08 14.95 15.73
CA VAL A 174 -12.27 14.22 16.70
C VAL A 174 -11.28 13.30 15.96
N SER A 175 -10.20 12.90 16.62
CA SER A 175 -9.25 11.94 16.07
C SER A 175 -9.20 10.69 16.92
N THR A 176 -9.14 9.52 16.29
CA THR A 176 -9.04 8.22 16.95
C THR A 176 -8.14 7.27 16.16
N THR A 177 -7.58 6.26 16.84
CA THR A 177 -6.86 5.15 16.19
C THR A 177 -7.73 3.90 16.04
N ARG A 178 -8.97 3.96 16.53
CA ARG A 178 -9.95 2.87 16.43
C ARG A 178 -10.85 3.11 15.22
N THR A 179 -11.58 2.11 14.82
CA THR A 179 -12.64 2.15 13.78
C THR A 179 -14.02 2.49 14.36
N SER A 180 -14.04 3.15 15.53
CA SER A 180 -15.26 3.61 16.18
C SER A 180 -14.99 4.82 17.06
N TYR A 181 -16.05 5.61 17.31
CA TYR A 181 -16.02 6.73 18.25
C TYR A 181 -17.40 6.97 18.84
N ASP A 182 -17.50 7.02 20.18
CA ASP A 182 -18.74 7.31 20.88
C ASP A 182 -18.97 8.83 20.97
N PHE A 183 -20.06 9.30 20.38
CA PHE A 183 -20.47 10.68 20.34
C PHE A 183 -21.54 11.06 21.39
N ALA A 184 -21.90 10.17 22.35
CA ALA A 184 -22.93 10.44 23.36
C ALA A 184 -22.78 11.83 23.98
N GLY A 185 -21.57 12.25 24.36
CA GLY A 185 -21.32 13.55 24.97
C GLY A 185 -21.53 14.77 24.06
N TYR A 186 -21.78 14.58 22.77
CA TYR A 186 -22.00 15.65 21.78
C TYR A 186 -23.47 15.82 21.37
N PHE A 187 -24.35 14.91 21.77
CA PHE A 187 -25.78 14.95 21.48
C PHE A 187 -26.51 15.87 22.49
N ASN A 188 -26.25 17.17 22.36
CA ASN A 188 -26.75 18.19 23.29
C ASN A 188 -27.83 19.08 22.69
N ARG A 189 -28.33 18.78 21.51
CA ARG A 189 -29.42 19.47 20.83
C ARG A 189 -30.16 18.50 19.93
N GLU A 190 -31.46 18.72 19.79
CA GLU A 190 -32.32 18.00 18.86
C GLU A 190 -31.87 18.19 17.42
N GLY A 191 -32.02 17.13 16.61
CA GLY A 191 -31.73 17.14 15.17
C GLY A 191 -31.19 15.85 14.62
N ASP A 192 -30.98 15.85 13.32
CA ASP A 192 -30.36 14.75 12.57
C ASP A 192 -28.86 14.85 12.67
N TYR A 193 -28.25 13.82 13.22
CA TYR A 193 -26.80 13.68 13.29
C TYR A 193 -26.29 12.70 12.25
N THR A 194 -25.27 13.12 11.52
CA THR A 194 -24.48 12.28 10.60
C THR A 194 -23.00 12.41 10.93
N PHE A 195 -22.20 11.51 10.43
CA PHE A 195 -20.76 11.65 10.54
C PHE A 195 -20.05 11.32 9.23
N ARG A 196 -18.83 11.83 9.10
CA ARG A 196 -17.87 11.51 8.03
C ARG A 196 -16.55 11.07 8.63
N VAL A 197 -15.86 10.20 7.93
CA VAL A 197 -14.55 9.70 8.34
C VAL A 197 -13.53 9.92 7.24
N ARG A 198 -12.32 10.29 7.63
CA ARG A 198 -11.14 10.23 6.75
C ARG A 198 -9.98 9.58 7.46
N ALA A 199 -9.20 8.79 6.73
CA ALA A 199 -7.99 8.19 7.25
C ALA A 199 -6.80 9.15 7.22
N ILE A 200 -5.90 9.01 8.19
CA ILE A 200 -4.57 9.63 8.16
C ILE A 200 -3.57 8.54 7.78
N SER A 201 -2.90 8.72 6.66
CA SER A 201 -1.98 7.71 6.11
C SER A 201 -0.78 7.45 7.03
N ARG A 202 -0.46 6.15 7.25
CA ARG A 202 0.77 5.74 7.95
C ARG A 202 2.04 5.99 7.13
N TYR A 203 1.91 6.10 5.80
CA TYR A 203 3.06 6.21 4.90
C TYR A 203 3.60 7.64 4.77
N ASN A 204 2.73 8.65 4.86
CA ASN A 204 3.12 10.04 4.63
C ASN A 204 2.48 11.04 5.61
N SER A 205 1.67 10.55 6.57
CA SER A 205 0.93 11.35 7.57
C SER A 205 -0.05 12.36 6.97
N LYS A 206 -0.42 12.23 5.69
CA LYS A 206 -1.42 13.08 5.04
C LYS A 206 -2.83 12.56 5.33
N ALA A 207 -3.75 13.50 5.43
CA ALA A 207 -5.18 13.22 5.50
C ALA A 207 -5.67 12.72 4.13
N GLY A 208 -6.44 11.66 4.15
CA GLY A 208 -7.16 11.10 3.02
C GLY A 208 -8.38 11.93 2.62
N GLU A 209 -9.19 11.37 1.74
CA GLU A 209 -10.48 11.96 1.38
C GLU A 209 -11.50 11.72 2.51
N TRP A 210 -12.47 12.62 2.63
CA TRP A 210 -13.62 12.39 3.49
C TRP A 210 -14.56 11.39 2.84
N SER A 211 -15.14 10.51 3.66
CA SER A 211 -16.26 9.65 3.24
C SER A 211 -17.47 10.49 2.82
N GLU A 212 -18.45 9.85 2.20
CA GLU A 212 -19.82 10.34 2.19
C GLU A 212 -20.37 10.43 3.61
N ASP A 213 -21.55 11.01 3.78
CA ASP A 213 -22.24 11.06 5.07
C ASP A 213 -22.72 9.66 5.47
N SER A 214 -22.68 9.35 6.76
CA SER A 214 -23.33 8.18 7.33
C SER A 214 -24.86 8.26 7.19
N GLY A 215 -25.55 7.18 7.50
CA GLY A 215 -26.97 7.23 7.85
C GLY A 215 -27.24 8.26 8.97
N SER A 216 -28.46 8.79 9.01
CA SER A 216 -28.86 9.77 10.02
C SER A 216 -29.22 9.08 11.35
N PHE A 217 -28.78 9.65 12.45
CA PHE A 217 -29.18 9.34 13.81
C PHE A 217 -29.95 10.55 14.37
N TYR A 218 -31.27 10.39 14.57
CA TYR A 218 -32.10 11.45 15.08
C TYR A 218 -32.11 11.48 16.61
N VAL A 219 -31.82 12.63 17.18
CA VAL A 219 -31.91 12.91 18.62
C VAL A 219 -33.09 13.81 18.86
N ASP A 220 -34.04 13.39 19.68
CA ASP A 220 -35.19 14.18 20.08
C ASP A 220 -35.02 14.79 21.48
N GLU A 221 -36.05 15.51 21.96
CA GLU A 221 -36.01 16.18 23.27
C GLU A 221 -35.88 15.17 24.43
N ASP A 222 -36.50 14.00 24.32
CA ASP A 222 -36.46 12.95 25.35
C ASP A 222 -35.06 12.33 25.42
N ASP A 223 -34.37 12.24 24.29
CA ASP A 223 -32.98 11.70 24.17
C ASP A 223 -31.94 12.67 24.74
N LEU A 224 -32.18 13.97 24.75
CA LEU A 224 -31.22 14.96 25.27
C LEU A 224 -30.82 14.70 26.73
N GLY A 225 -31.80 14.24 27.54
CA GLY A 225 -31.54 13.83 28.92
C GLY A 225 -30.77 12.54 29.06
N ARG A 226 -30.80 11.68 28.03
CA ARG A 226 -30.18 10.37 28.02
C ARG A 226 -28.75 10.41 27.50
N TYR A 227 -28.47 11.17 26.45
CA TYR A 227 -27.17 11.22 25.78
C TYR A 227 -26.34 12.45 26.13
N GLY A 228 -27.00 13.56 26.44
CA GLY A 228 -26.32 14.83 26.76
C GLY A 228 -25.42 14.69 27.98
N GLY A 229 -24.15 14.88 27.75
CA GLY A 229 -22.99 14.70 28.61
C GLY A 229 -23.18 14.87 30.11
N SER A 230 -22.11 14.60 30.86
CA SER A 230 -22.09 14.79 32.31
C SER A 230 -22.60 16.19 32.69
N GLY A 231 -23.51 16.21 33.60
CA GLY A 231 -24.12 17.40 34.14
C GLY A 231 -24.50 17.18 35.59
N ARG A 232 -25.10 18.15 36.21
CA ARG A 232 -25.53 18.07 37.60
C ARG A 232 -26.92 18.59 37.78
N TRP A 233 -27.67 18.02 38.70
CA TRP A 233 -28.91 18.56 39.14
C TRP A 233 -28.68 19.87 39.91
N VAL A 234 -29.37 20.93 39.50
CA VAL A 234 -29.34 22.24 40.09
C VAL A 234 -30.76 22.58 40.55
N GLN A 235 -30.88 23.15 41.76
CA GLN A 235 -32.15 23.65 42.27
C GLN A 235 -32.14 25.18 42.27
N ASP A 236 -33.17 25.77 41.71
CA ASP A 236 -33.44 27.23 41.80
C ASP A 236 -34.87 27.51 42.32
N GLN A 237 -35.30 28.74 42.23
CA GLN A 237 -36.64 29.15 42.70
C GLN A 237 -37.78 28.55 41.86
N LYS A 238 -37.50 27.98 40.67
CA LYS A 238 -38.47 27.37 39.78
C LYS A 238 -38.53 25.85 39.92
N GLY A 239 -37.56 25.22 40.61
CA GLY A 239 -37.53 23.78 40.83
C GLY A 239 -36.16 23.16 40.61
N TRP A 240 -36.15 21.84 40.36
CA TRP A 240 -34.95 21.08 40.00
C TRP A 240 -34.83 21.00 38.50
N TRP A 241 -33.61 21.25 37.99
CA TRP A 241 -33.29 21.08 36.57
C TRP A 241 -31.87 20.53 36.42
N TYR A 242 -31.59 19.92 35.27
CA TYR A 242 -30.29 19.31 34.99
C TYR A 242 -29.44 20.28 34.16
N ALA A 243 -28.30 20.71 34.71
CA ALA A 243 -27.37 21.59 34.03
C ALA A 243 -26.27 20.72 33.41
N PHE A 244 -26.15 20.74 32.06
CA PHE A 244 -25.08 20.09 31.37
C PHE A 244 -23.76 20.85 31.56
N ASP A 245 -22.64 20.14 31.70
CA ASP A 245 -21.31 20.75 31.84
C ASP A 245 -20.86 21.52 30.60
N THR A 246 -21.54 21.31 29.44
CA THR A 246 -21.32 22.01 28.17
C THR A 246 -22.08 23.35 28.07
N GLY A 247 -22.80 23.78 29.10
CA GLY A 247 -23.45 25.10 29.17
C GLY A 247 -24.77 25.24 28.39
N GLY A 248 -25.43 24.16 28.08
CA GLY A 248 -26.79 24.17 27.52
C GLY A 248 -27.85 24.17 28.63
N TYR A 249 -28.95 24.94 28.47
CA TYR A 249 -30.16 24.79 29.26
C TYR A 249 -31.18 23.99 28.47
N PRO A 250 -31.90 23.04 29.09
CA PRO A 250 -33.11 22.53 28.47
C PRO A 250 -34.06 23.73 28.30
N SER A 251 -34.50 23.94 27.07
CA SER A 251 -35.43 25.03 26.70
C SER A 251 -36.83 24.69 27.11
#